data_b9869d1b64cc063cb8c6115a9c649abf
#
_entry.id   b9869d1b64cc063cb8c6115a9c649abf
#
_cell.length_a   1.000
_cell.length_b   1.000
_cell.length_c   1.000
_cell.angle_alpha   90.00
_cell.angle_beta   90.00
_cell.angle_gamma   90.00
#
_symmetry.space_group_name_H-M   'P 1'
#
loop_
_entity.id
_entity.type
_entity.pdbx_description
1 polymer ?
#
loop_
_entity_poly.entity_id
_entity_poly.type
_entity_poly.pdbx_seq_one_letter_code
_entity_poly.pdbx_strand_id
1 'polypeptide(L)'
;MEFRLDRVVTNDYMDAVARQTLRPVSWIKAARKDFEGFPQGARYRVLDALTVVADGGTPDIAKPLTGLGSGVWELAIKERGDAFRIVYALQLGDDIWAVHAFQKKATKGISTPRHEIDLVRERIRRLKEILNDRP
;
A
#
# COMPACT_ATOMS: atom_id res chain seq x y z
N MET A 1 9.19 7.13 -11.25
CA MET A 1 8.92 7.56 -9.92
C MET A 1 7.87 6.71 -9.23
N GLU A 2 6.68 6.74 -9.70
CA GLU A 2 5.62 5.90 -9.19
C GLU A 2 5.36 4.74 -10.13
N PHE A 3 4.72 3.71 -9.62
CA PHE A 3 4.32 2.56 -10.40
C PHE A 3 2.84 2.32 -10.18
N ARG A 4 2.10 2.20 -11.26
CA ARG A 4 0.67 1.96 -11.18
C ARG A 4 0.39 0.48 -11.42
N LEU A 5 -0.34 -0.13 -10.48
CA LEU A 5 -0.69 -1.54 -10.59
C LEU A 5 -1.72 -1.72 -11.69
N ASP A 6 -1.38 -2.49 -12.72
CA ASP A 6 -2.26 -2.68 -13.86
C ASP A 6 -3.38 -3.64 -13.52
N ARG A 7 -4.52 -3.40 -14.13
CA ARG A 7 -5.66 -4.28 -14.05
C ARG A 7 -5.59 -5.32 -15.15
N VAL A 8 -6.05 -6.52 -14.83
CA VAL A 8 -6.15 -7.58 -15.83
C VAL A 8 -7.35 -7.29 -16.74
N VAL A 9 -7.10 -7.26 -18.03
CA VAL A 9 -8.15 -6.99 -19.01
C VAL A 9 -8.52 -8.28 -19.71
N THR A 10 -9.79 -8.70 -19.58
CA THR A 10 -10.30 -9.92 -20.19
C THR A 10 -11.09 -9.64 -21.46
N ASN A 11 -11.90 -8.60 -21.45
CA ASN A 11 -12.64 -8.13 -22.61
C ASN A 11 -13.15 -6.72 -22.32
N ASP A 12 -13.67 -6.03 -23.34
CA ASP A 12 -14.06 -4.64 -23.22
C ASP A 12 -15.13 -4.39 -22.15
N TYR A 13 -16.12 -5.28 -22.08
CA TYR A 13 -17.20 -5.11 -21.11
C TYR A 13 -16.68 -5.29 -19.69
N MET A 14 -15.98 -6.36 -19.44
CA MET A 14 -15.45 -6.65 -18.09
C MET A 14 -14.43 -5.61 -17.66
N ASP A 15 -13.64 -5.13 -18.61
CA ASP A 15 -12.65 -4.11 -18.29
C ASP A 15 -13.34 -2.79 -17.92
N ALA A 16 -14.44 -2.44 -18.60
CA ALA A 16 -15.20 -1.24 -18.25
C ALA A 16 -15.80 -1.33 -16.86
N VAL A 17 -16.34 -2.50 -16.49
CA VAL A 17 -16.88 -2.72 -15.15
C VAL A 17 -15.78 -2.60 -14.10
N ALA A 18 -14.64 -3.21 -14.34
CA ALA A 18 -13.51 -3.13 -13.40
C ALA A 18 -13.06 -1.68 -13.21
N ARG A 19 -12.98 -0.91 -14.29
CA ARG A 19 -12.56 0.50 -14.19
C ARG A 19 -13.54 1.34 -13.40
N GLN A 20 -14.82 0.97 -13.37
CA GLN A 20 -15.82 1.69 -12.59
C GLN A 20 -15.73 1.42 -11.10
N THR A 21 -15.26 0.23 -10.70
CA THR A 21 -15.26 -0.21 -9.32
C THR A 21 -13.90 -0.14 -8.65
N LEU A 22 -12.81 -0.27 -9.42
CA LEU A 22 -11.47 -0.35 -8.84
C LEU A 22 -10.75 0.99 -8.90
N ARG A 23 -10.20 1.38 -7.77
CA ARG A 23 -9.28 2.52 -7.70
C ARG A 23 -7.89 2.09 -8.14
N PRO A 24 -7.16 2.92 -8.87
CA PRO A 24 -5.76 2.62 -9.19
C PRO A 24 -4.91 2.57 -7.93
N VAL A 25 -3.92 1.67 -7.92
CA VAL A 25 -2.92 1.62 -6.86
C VAL A 25 -1.61 2.14 -7.46
N SER A 26 -1.06 3.16 -6.84
CA SER A 26 0.21 3.74 -7.24
C SER A 26 1.24 3.51 -6.14
N TRP A 27 2.50 3.39 -6.52
CA TRP A 27 3.58 3.09 -5.61
C TRP A 27 4.60 4.20 -5.60
N ILE A 28 5.06 4.58 -4.41
CA ILE A 28 6.30 5.33 -4.32
C ILE A 28 7.42 4.37 -4.74
N LYS A 29 8.33 4.83 -5.58
CA LYS A 29 9.34 3.98 -6.18
C LYS A 29 10.14 3.18 -5.14
N ALA A 30 10.55 3.82 -4.06
CA ALA A 30 11.32 3.14 -3.01
C ALA A 30 10.50 2.05 -2.33
N ALA A 31 9.21 2.29 -2.12
CA ALA A 31 8.32 1.30 -1.52
C ALA A 31 8.16 0.08 -2.45
N ARG A 32 7.99 0.32 -3.74
CA ARG A 32 7.87 -0.75 -4.71
C ARG A 32 9.14 -1.60 -4.77
N LYS A 33 10.29 -0.95 -4.73
CA LYS A 33 11.57 -1.66 -4.76
C LYS A 33 11.70 -2.59 -3.55
N ASP A 34 11.34 -2.11 -2.36
CA ASP A 34 11.40 -2.91 -1.16
C ASP A 34 10.39 -4.05 -1.20
N PHE A 35 9.19 -3.78 -1.70
CA PHE A 35 8.16 -4.80 -1.87
C PHE A 35 8.64 -5.92 -2.82
N GLU A 36 9.32 -5.56 -3.88
CA GLU A 36 9.82 -6.55 -4.83
C GLU A 36 10.84 -7.52 -4.22
N GLY A 37 11.44 -7.12 -3.11
CA GLY A 37 12.34 -7.99 -2.35
C GLY A 37 11.66 -8.94 -1.38
N PHE A 38 10.35 -8.83 -1.21
CA PHE A 38 9.61 -9.74 -0.35
C PHE A 38 9.58 -11.15 -0.96
N PRO A 39 9.47 -12.20 -0.13
CA PRO A 39 9.24 -13.55 -0.65
C PRO A 39 7.97 -13.60 -1.50
N GLN A 40 7.94 -14.50 -2.46
CA GLN A 40 6.84 -14.60 -3.41
C GLN A 40 5.48 -14.75 -2.72
N GLY A 41 5.40 -15.59 -1.70
CA GLY A 41 4.13 -15.76 -0.96
C GLY A 41 3.66 -14.50 -0.30
N ALA A 42 4.59 -13.73 0.28
CA ALA A 42 4.24 -12.44 0.89
C ALA A 42 3.77 -11.45 -0.17
N ARG A 43 4.45 -11.40 -1.32
CA ARG A 43 4.04 -10.49 -2.41
C ARG A 43 2.64 -10.80 -2.91
N TYR A 44 2.30 -12.07 -3.10
CA TYR A 44 0.96 -12.45 -3.54
C TYR A 44 -0.11 -12.02 -2.55
N ARG A 45 0.17 -12.19 -1.26
CA ARG A 45 -0.80 -11.80 -0.24
C ARG A 45 -0.99 -10.29 -0.17
N VAL A 46 0.08 -9.53 -0.40
CA VAL A 46 -0.03 -8.06 -0.50
C VAL A 46 -0.90 -7.68 -1.69
N LEU A 47 -0.67 -8.28 -2.85
CA LEU A 47 -1.43 -7.94 -4.06
C LEU A 47 -2.90 -8.32 -3.91
N ASP A 48 -3.20 -9.45 -3.29
CA ASP A 48 -4.58 -9.84 -2.99
C ASP A 48 -5.25 -8.81 -2.08
N ALA A 49 -4.54 -8.40 -1.03
CA ALA A 49 -5.08 -7.42 -0.08
C ALA A 49 -5.29 -6.06 -0.75
N LEU A 50 -4.34 -5.62 -1.57
CA LEU A 50 -4.49 -4.34 -2.27
C LEU A 50 -5.63 -4.38 -3.28
N THR A 51 -5.93 -5.55 -3.84
CA THR A 51 -7.10 -5.69 -4.72
C THR A 51 -8.39 -5.47 -3.93
N VAL A 52 -8.47 -5.99 -2.72
CA VAL A 52 -9.63 -5.74 -1.85
C VAL A 52 -9.75 -4.25 -1.54
N VAL A 53 -8.63 -3.58 -1.22
CA VAL A 53 -8.63 -2.15 -0.95
C VAL A 53 -9.07 -1.37 -2.19
N ALA A 54 -8.59 -1.74 -3.37
CA ALA A 54 -8.95 -1.08 -4.62
C ALA A 54 -10.44 -1.20 -4.92
N ASP A 55 -11.07 -2.29 -4.47
CA ASP A 55 -12.51 -2.51 -4.63
C ASP A 55 -13.33 -1.84 -3.52
N GLY A 56 -12.72 -1.05 -2.67
CA GLY A 56 -13.39 -0.32 -1.60
C GLY A 56 -13.51 -1.06 -0.29
N GLY A 57 -12.95 -2.26 -0.19
CA GLY A 57 -13.03 -3.06 1.02
C GLY A 57 -11.87 -2.84 1.97
N THR A 58 -11.96 -3.51 3.12
CA THR A 58 -10.90 -3.49 4.12
C THR A 58 -10.45 -4.92 4.37
N PRO A 59 -9.22 -5.28 3.97
CA PRO A 59 -8.72 -6.64 4.22
C PRO A 59 -8.64 -6.96 5.71
N ASP A 60 -8.80 -8.23 6.06
CA ASP A 60 -8.71 -8.67 7.46
C ASP A 60 -7.34 -8.35 8.08
N ILE A 61 -6.30 -8.32 7.26
CA ILE A 61 -4.94 -8.06 7.73
C ILE A 61 -4.60 -6.57 7.79
N ALA A 62 -5.58 -5.69 7.48
CA ALA A 62 -5.36 -4.25 7.49
C ALA A 62 -5.77 -3.65 8.84
N LYS A 63 -5.02 -2.66 9.28
CA LYS A 63 -5.37 -1.88 10.45
C LYS A 63 -5.01 -0.42 10.23
N PRO A 64 -5.74 0.52 10.85
CA PRO A 64 -5.38 1.93 10.75
C PRO A 64 -4.00 2.17 11.36
N LEU A 65 -3.25 3.07 10.76
CA LEU A 65 -1.98 3.52 11.30
C LEU A 65 -2.18 4.96 11.77
N THR A 66 -2.30 5.13 13.09
CA THR A 66 -2.67 6.42 13.66
C THR A 66 -1.51 7.39 13.73
N GLY A 67 -1.82 8.70 13.80
CA GLY A 67 -0.79 9.73 13.94
C GLY A 67 -0.19 10.20 12.62
N LEU A 68 -0.71 9.73 11.48
CA LEU A 68 -0.18 10.06 10.15
C LEU A 68 -1.23 10.74 9.26
N GLY A 69 -2.31 11.19 9.86
CA GLY A 69 -3.44 11.72 9.11
C GLY A 69 -4.48 10.64 8.91
N SER A 70 -5.63 11.02 8.37
CA SER A 70 -6.71 10.07 8.13
C SER A 70 -6.43 9.26 6.87
N GLY A 71 -6.94 8.05 6.85
CA GLY A 71 -6.84 7.20 5.67
C GLY A 71 -5.51 6.51 5.47
N VAL A 72 -4.66 6.45 6.50
CA VAL A 72 -3.40 5.70 6.43
C VAL A 72 -3.57 4.37 7.14
N TRP A 73 -3.23 3.29 6.44
CA TRP A 73 -3.45 1.93 6.88
C TRP A 73 -2.19 1.09 6.70
N GLU A 74 -2.13 -0.02 7.42
CA GLU A 74 -1.02 -0.94 7.34
C GLU A 74 -1.55 -2.35 7.10
N LEU A 75 -0.94 -3.06 6.15
CA LEU A 75 -1.16 -4.50 5.97
C LEU A 75 -0.09 -5.25 6.75
N ALA A 76 -0.51 -6.25 7.54
CA ALA A 76 0.41 -7.08 8.30
C ALA A 76 0.38 -8.50 7.71
N ILE A 77 1.49 -8.93 7.13
CA ILE A 77 1.61 -10.22 6.46
C ILE A 77 2.61 -11.08 7.23
N LYS A 78 2.25 -12.33 7.50
CA LYS A 78 3.18 -13.32 8.01
C LYS A 78 3.46 -14.33 6.92
N GLU A 79 4.75 -14.62 6.73
CA GLU A 79 5.18 -15.60 5.75
C GLU A 79 6.35 -16.39 6.34
N ARG A 80 6.12 -17.66 6.62
CA ARG A 80 7.14 -18.58 7.14
C ARG A 80 7.87 -18.04 8.39
N GLY A 81 7.09 -17.46 9.31
CA GLY A 81 7.64 -16.93 10.55
C GLY A 81 8.15 -15.51 10.49
N ASP A 82 8.28 -14.95 9.30
CA ASP A 82 8.70 -13.55 9.13
C ASP A 82 7.49 -12.64 8.98
N ALA A 83 7.63 -11.41 9.42
CA ALA A 83 6.57 -10.41 9.35
C ALA A 83 6.93 -9.34 8.32
N PHE A 84 5.99 -9.06 7.43
CA PHE A 84 6.14 -8.04 6.40
C PHE A 84 5.00 -7.03 6.52
N ARG A 85 5.28 -5.79 6.20
CA ARG A 85 4.31 -4.72 6.33
C ARG A 85 4.28 -3.87 5.06
N ILE A 86 3.08 -3.44 4.70
CA ILE A 86 2.85 -2.45 3.65
C ILE A 86 2.04 -1.33 4.27
N VAL A 87 2.45 -0.08 4.06
CA VAL A 87 1.68 1.08 4.47
C VAL A 87 1.08 1.73 3.23
N TYR A 88 -0.21 2.01 3.27
CA TYR A 88 -0.90 2.65 2.16
C TYR A 88 -1.81 3.76 2.64
N ALA A 89 -2.08 4.70 1.76
CA ALA A 89 -2.90 5.87 2.06
C ALA A 89 -4.07 5.93 1.08
N LEU A 90 -5.27 6.19 1.60
CA LEU A 90 -6.49 6.22 0.83
C LEU A 90 -6.91 7.61 0.40
N GLN A 91 -6.33 8.66 0.98
CA GLN A 91 -6.82 10.02 0.81
C GLN A 91 -5.76 10.96 0.25
N LEU A 92 -4.90 10.45 -0.62
CA LEU A 92 -3.89 11.26 -1.31
C LEU A 92 -4.22 11.28 -2.81
N GLY A 93 -5.09 12.22 -3.19
CA GLY A 93 -5.58 12.27 -4.56
C GLY A 93 -6.56 11.13 -4.85
N ASP A 94 -6.63 10.71 -6.09
CA ASP A 94 -7.60 9.71 -6.51
C ASP A 94 -7.09 8.27 -6.36
N ASP A 95 -5.79 8.10 -6.30
CA ASP A 95 -5.17 6.79 -6.24
C ASP A 95 -5.02 6.32 -4.80
N ILE A 96 -4.92 5.01 -4.64
CA ILE A 96 -4.43 4.42 -3.40
C ILE A 96 -2.92 4.42 -3.52
N TRP A 97 -2.23 4.99 -2.53
CA TRP A 97 -0.77 5.10 -2.58
C TRP A 97 -0.12 4.12 -1.62
N ALA A 98 0.65 3.20 -2.16
CA ALA A 98 1.53 2.36 -1.34
C ALA A 98 2.81 3.15 -1.07
N VAL A 99 3.01 3.55 0.18
CA VAL A 99 4.06 4.52 0.54
C VAL A 99 5.26 3.87 1.21
N HIS A 100 5.11 2.66 1.76
CA HIS A 100 6.23 1.99 2.43
C HIS A 100 6.04 0.49 2.46
N ALA A 101 7.12 -0.23 2.37
CA ALA A 101 7.16 -1.68 2.45
C ALA A 101 8.40 -2.08 3.25
N PHE A 102 8.26 -2.93 4.25
CA PHE A 102 9.41 -3.33 5.05
C PHE A 102 9.17 -4.68 5.72
N GLN A 103 10.26 -5.35 6.07
CA GLN A 103 10.22 -6.53 6.91
C GLN A 103 10.34 -6.08 8.35
N LYS A 104 9.36 -6.44 9.18
CA LYS A 104 9.41 -6.12 10.59
C LYS A 104 10.32 -7.12 11.29
N LYS A 105 11.40 -6.64 11.86
CA LYS A 105 12.31 -7.50 12.61
C LYS A 105 11.58 -8.05 13.83
N ALA A 106 11.93 -9.27 14.21
CA ALA A 106 11.32 -9.94 15.35
C ALA A 106 11.70 -9.19 16.62
N THR A 107 10.86 -8.26 17.02
CA THR A 107 10.97 -7.55 18.28
C THR A 107 9.68 -7.79 19.05
N LYS A 108 9.70 -7.48 20.32
CA LYS A 108 8.50 -7.64 21.14
C LYS A 108 7.40 -6.72 20.65
N GLY A 109 6.18 -7.26 20.55
CA GLY A 109 5.00 -6.49 20.24
C GLY A 109 4.66 -6.45 18.77
N ILE A 110 3.47 -5.93 18.50
CA ILE A 110 2.89 -5.86 17.16
C ILE A 110 2.96 -4.46 16.56
N SER A 111 3.45 -3.47 17.31
CA SER A 111 3.47 -2.09 16.87
C SER A 111 4.56 -1.86 15.83
N THR A 112 4.30 -0.89 14.98
CA THR A 112 5.25 -0.48 13.94
C THR A 112 6.38 0.32 14.58
N PRO A 113 7.64 -0.01 14.29
CA PRO A 113 8.77 0.72 14.88
C PRO A 113 8.74 2.20 14.52
N ARG A 114 9.21 3.03 15.45
CA ARG A 114 9.16 4.48 15.31
C ARG A 114 9.88 4.99 14.06
N HIS A 115 11.03 4.42 13.74
CA HIS A 115 11.77 4.89 12.55
C HIS A 115 11.02 4.61 11.26
N GLU A 116 10.20 3.55 11.21
CA GLU A 116 9.37 3.27 10.04
C GLU A 116 8.22 4.29 9.97
N ILE A 117 7.63 4.63 11.10
CA ILE A 117 6.58 5.65 11.17
C ILE A 117 7.11 7.00 10.68
N ASP A 118 8.31 7.37 11.12
CA ASP A 118 8.90 8.65 10.72
C ASP A 118 9.17 8.70 9.22
N LEU A 119 9.63 7.60 8.65
CA LEU A 119 9.84 7.51 7.21
C LEU A 119 8.51 7.63 6.44
N VAL A 120 7.48 6.97 6.91
CA VAL A 120 6.15 7.07 6.29
C VAL A 120 5.66 8.52 6.35
N ARG A 121 5.80 9.16 7.50
CA ARG A 121 5.37 10.55 7.67
C ARG A 121 6.04 11.47 6.66
N GLU A 122 7.33 11.32 6.48
CA GLU A 122 8.08 12.14 5.54
C GLU A 122 7.66 11.87 4.09
N ARG A 123 7.45 10.60 3.74
CA ARG A 123 7.01 10.23 2.39
C ARG A 123 5.64 10.79 2.08
N ILE A 124 4.71 10.72 3.03
CA ILE A 124 3.36 11.28 2.85
C ILE A 124 3.45 12.79 2.68
N ARG A 125 4.27 13.46 3.48
CA ARG A 125 4.46 14.92 3.37
C ARG A 125 4.94 15.29 1.97
N ARG A 126 5.96 14.61 1.48
CA ARG A 126 6.52 14.91 0.16
C ARG A 126 5.53 14.58 -0.96
N LEU A 127 4.80 13.50 -0.82
CA LEU A 127 3.82 13.10 -1.81
C LEU A 127 2.69 14.13 -1.90
N LYS A 128 2.23 14.65 -0.76
CA LYS A 128 1.22 15.72 -0.76
C LYS A 128 1.72 16.95 -1.51
N GLU A 129 2.97 17.34 -1.32
CA GLU A 129 3.53 18.47 -2.06
C GLU A 129 3.52 18.22 -3.56
N ILE A 130 3.96 17.03 -3.98
CA ILE A 130 4.00 16.67 -5.39
C ILE A 130 2.60 16.67 -6.00
N LEU A 131 1.62 16.11 -5.32
CA LEU A 131 0.26 16.04 -5.83
C LEU A 131 -0.42 17.40 -5.88
N ASN A 132 -0.10 18.27 -4.93
CA ASN A 132 -0.67 19.62 -4.93
C ASN A 132 -0.08 20.52 -6.01
N ASP A 133 1.11 20.24 -6.49
CA ASP A 133 1.76 21.01 -7.54
C ASP A 133 1.31 20.62 -8.94
N ARG A 134 0.50 19.59 -9.08
CA ARG A 134 -0.02 19.17 -10.37
C ARG A 134 -1.11 20.15 -10.86
N PRO A 135 -1.09 20.51 -12.14
CA PRO A 135 -2.11 21.38 -12.73
C PRO A 135 -3.49 20.71 -12.70
#